data_5242a761f3b5de4c4a3ad9a1dce11a55
#
_entry.id   5242a761f3b5de4c4a3ad9a1dce11a55
#
_cell.length_a   1.000
_cell.length_b   1.000
_cell.length_c   1.000
_cell.angle_alpha   90.00
_cell.angle_beta   90.00
_cell.angle_gamma   90.00
#
_symmetry.space_group_name_H-M   'P 1'
#
loop_
_entity.id
_entity.type
_entity.pdbx_description
1 polymer ?
#
loop_
_entity_poly.entity_id
_entity_poly.type
_entity_poly.pdbx_seq_one_letter_code
_entity_poly.pdbx_strand_id
1 'polypeptide(L)'
;LNIADKKLYARNGSNIIEVANQKPNTGEVVTTMFSTDITNGQGNTFYVATVGSDNSTLANGGAGGLHPDTPFLTITKALGTATSGDTIIIAPGEYQEAFPMTIPDGVTLRGTNLRSTQVKPTNATQSNTAFIMSGDSHISDLTIKDFFYDSVNDDGYAFEVVSSMNSTQSPYIERVTVNTKGSVTSGSDPYGYAN
;
A
#
# COMPACT_ATOMS: atom_id res chain seq x y z
N LEU A 1 -6.99 31.25 28.94
CA LEU A 1 -7.91 30.18 29.38
C LEU A 1 -9.04 30.80 30.18
N ASN A 2 -10.27 30.61 29.74
CA ASN A 2 -11.43 30.98 30.55
C ASN A 2 -11.80 29.79 31.44
N ILE A 3 -11.66 29.99 32.76
CA ILE A 3 -11.91 28.94 33.75
C ILE A 3 -13.40 28.61 33.89
N ALA A 4 -14.27 29.57 33.58
CA ALA A 4 -15.72 29.41 33.74
C ALA A 4 -16.34 28.44 32.72
N ASP A 5 -15.88 28.48 31.49
CA ASP A 5 -16.38 27.63 30.38
C ASP A 5 -15.39 26.55 29.92
N LYS A 6 -14.22 26.47 30.57
CA LYS A 6 -13.14 25.51 30.29
C LYS A 6 -12.64 25.55 28.84
N LYS A 7 -12.72 26.73 28.22
CA LYS A 7 -12.32 26.93 26.83
C LYS A 7 -11.04 27.74 26.75
N LEU A 8 -10.22 27.44 25.76
CA LEU A 8 -9.06 28.22 25.39
C LEU A 8 -9.39 29.07 24.17
N TYR A 9 -9.15 30.36 24.28
CA TYR A 9 -9.35 31.31 23.20
C TYR A 9 -8.04 31.96 22.80
N ALA A 10 -7.89 32.22 21.50
CA ALA A 10 -6.82 33.04 20.96
C ALA A 10 -7.42 34.30 20.29
N ARG A 11 -6.60 35.36 20.26
CA ARG A 11 -6.97 36.61 19.60
C ARG A 11 -6.32 36.67 18.23
N ASN A 12 -7.13 36.89 17.20
CA ASN A 12 -6.66 37.16 15.84
C ASN A 12 -7.24 38.53 15.40
N GLY A 13 -6.40 39.57 15.51
CA GLY A 13 -6.84 40.94 15.30
C GLY A 13 -7.90 41.37 16.32
N SER A 14 -9.08 41.75 15.85
CA SER A 14 -10.24 42.13 16.67
C SER A 14 -11.10 40.94 17.06
N ASN A 15 -10.88 39.75 16.51
CA ASN A 15 -11.69 38.57 16.73
C ASN A 15 -11.10 37.70 17.85
N ILE A 16 -11.98 37.17 18.69
CA ILE A 16 -11.64 36.14 19.66
C ILE A 16 -12.13 34.81 19.08
N ILE A 17 -11.23 33.87 18.90
CA ILE A 17 -11.53 32.54 18.38
C ILE A 17 -11.32 31.49 19.45
N GLU A 18 -12.24 30.55 19.56
CA GLU A 18 -12.10 29.38 20.40
C GLU A 18 -11.07 28.43 19.77
N VAL A 19 -10.00 28.14 20.51
CA VAL A 19 -8.88 27.31 20.01
C VAL A 19 -9.01 25.87 20.50
N ALA A 20 -9.56 25.69 21.71
CA ALA A 20 -9.78 24.38 22.29
C ALA A 20 -10.90 24.43 23.33
N ASN A 21 -11.64 23.34 23.47
CA ASN A 21 -12.56 23.15 24.57
C ASN A 21 -12.34 21.77 25.23
N GLN A 22 -12.68 21.69 26.50
CA GLN A 22 -12.71 20.43 27.20
C GLN A 22 -14.14 19.88 27.15
N LYS A 23 -14.34 18.69 26.56
CA LYS A 23 -15.65 18.02 26.61
C LYS A 23 -16.05 17.76 28.07
N PRO A 24 -17.26 18.17 28.49
CA PRO A 24 -17.77 17.79 29.79
C PRO A 24 -17.84 16.24 29.88
N ASN A 25 -17.22 15.63 30.83
CA ASN A 25 -17.25 14.21 31.16
C ASN A 25 -16.17 13.27 30.59
N THR A 26 -15.27 13.68 29.71
CA THR A 26 -14.24 12.74 29.19
C THR A 26 -12.83 13.14 29.54
N GLY A 27 -12.59 14.34 30.07
CA GLY A 27 -11.23 14.86 30.31
C GLY A 27 -10.43 15.11 29.03
N GLU A 28 -11.04 14.92 27.89
CA GLU A 28 -10.39 15.01 26.59
C GLU A 28 -10.36 16.47 26.11
N VAL A 29 -9.19 16.98 25.81
CA VAL A 29 -9.03 18.30 25.18
C VAL A 29 -9.18 18.11 23.68
N VAL A 30 -10.29 18.57 23.12
CA VAL A 30 -10.48 18.54 21.66
C VAL A 30 -9.81 19.80 21.09
N THR A 31 -8.65 19.64 20.53
CA THR A 31 -7.99 20.67 19.74
C THR A 31 -8.46 20.56 18.30
N THR A 32 -9.33 21.47 17.88
CA THR A 32 -9.80 21.54 16.47
C THR A 32 -8.78 22.15 15.51
N MET A 33 -7.65 22.63 15.99
CA MET A 33 -6.63 23.30 15.15
C MET A 33 -5.70 22.37 14.37
N PHE A 34 -5.70 21.08 14.65
CA PHE A 34 -4.73 20.18 14.03
C PHE A 34 -5.34 19.14 13.08
N SER A 35 -6.66 19.10 12.93
CA SER A 35 -7.27 18.04 12.14
C SER A 35 -7.33 18.32 10.64
N THR A 36 -7.20 19.57 10.22
CA THR A 36 -7.28 19.94 8.79
C THR A 36 -5.93 20.09 8.11
N ASP A 37 -4.89 20.49 8.84
CA ASP A 37 -3.57 20.73 8.22
C ASP A 37 -2.64 19.50 8.27
N ILE A 38 -2.86 18.57 9.18
CA ILE A 38 -2.05 17.34 9.28
C ILE A 38 -2.60 16.25 8.37
N THR A 39 -3.89 16.25 8.08
CA THR A 39 -4.52 15.23 7.21
C THR A 39 -4.43 15.56 5.73
N ASN A 40 -4.15 16.79 5.35
CA ASN A 40 -4.07 17.20 3.93
C ASN A 40 -2.75 16.87 3.24
N GLY A 41 -1.83 16.21 3.89
CA GLY A 41 -0.53 15.85 3.30
C GLY A 41 -0.03 14.45 3.67
N GLN A 42 -0.75 13.73 4.52
CA GLN A 42 -0.40 12.35 4.88
C GLN A 42 -1.41 11.41 4.24
N GLY A 43 -0.91 10.51 3.40
CA GLY A 43 -1.69 9.42 2.86
C GLY A 43 -2.20 8.48 3.96
N ASN A 44 -3.20 7.70 3.63
CA ASN A 44 -3.73 6.66 4.51
C ASN A 44 -2.74 5.49 4.61
N THR A 45 -2.85 4.74 5.69
CA THR A 45 -2.20 3.44 5.79
C THR A 45 -3.27 2.35 5.71
N PHE A 46 -3.17 1.51 4.67
CA PHE A 46 -4.01 0.33 4.52
C PHE A 46 -3.27 -0.91 4.99
N TYR A 47 -4.00 -1.83 5.56
CA TYR A 47 -3.49 -3.10 6.07
C TYR A 47 -4.08 -4.26 5.28
N VAL A 48 -3.22 -5.23 4.93
CA VAL A 48 -3.61 -6.47 4.25
C VAL A 48 -3.15 -7.65 5.08
N ALA A 49 -4.04 -8.61 5.33
CA ALA A 49 -3.72 -9.84 6.06
C ALA A 49 -4.55 -11.02 5.54
N THR A 50 -4.00 -12.24 5.62
CA THR A 50 -4.67 -13.47 5.17
C THR A 50 -5.95 -13.79 5.93
N VAL A 51 -6.15 -13.17 7.09
CA VAL A 51 -7.37 -13.25 7.92
C VAL A 51 -8.31 -12.07 7.68
N GLY A 52 -8.00 -11.20 6.72
CA GLY A 52 -8.77 -10.01 6.39
C GLY A 52 -10.04 -10.28 5.60
N SER A 53 -10.72 -9.21 5.22
CA SER A 53 -11.90 -9.26 4.35
C SER A 53 -11.95 -8.05 3.43
N ASP A 54 -12.18 -8.28 2.15
CA ASP A 54 -12.30 -7.20 1.16
C ASP A 54 -13.63 -6.44 1.25
N ASN A 55 -14.57 -7.00 2.03
CA ASN A 55 -15.84 -6.36 2.38
C ASN A 55 -15.82 -5.78 3.80
N SER A 56 -14.65 -5.74 4.47
CA SER A 56 -14.56 -5.21 5.83
C SER A 56 -14.94 -3.74 5.87
N THR A 57 -15.69 -3.38 6.90
CA THR A 57 -16.02 -1.99 7.24
C THR A 57 -15.72 -1.78 8.71
N LEU A 58 -15.29 -0.58 9.07
CA LEU A 58 -15.17 -0.21 10.47
C LEU A 58 -16.54 -0.15 11.15
N ALA A 59 -16.59 -0.37 12.46
CA ALA A 59 -17.82 -0.35 13.25
C ALA A 59 -18.62 0.97 13.13
N ASN A 60 -17.96 2.05 12.73
CA ASN A 60 -18.55 3.36 12.47
C ASN A 60 -18.94 3.60 10.99
N GLY A 61 -18.89 2.55 10.14
CA GLY A 61 -19.19 2.64 8.71
C GLY A 61 -18.04 3.16 7.84
N GLY A 62 -16.84 3.30 8.38
CA GLY A 62 -15.64 3.68 7.62
C GLY A 62 -15.17 2.53 6.71
N ALA A 63 -14.33 2.85 5.72
CA ALA A 63 -13.73 1.87 4.82
C ALA A 63 -12.87 0.87 5.59
N GLY A 64 -12.96 -0.41 5.24
CA GLY A 64 -12.04 -1.45 5.74
C GLY A 64 -10.61 -1.19 5.27
N GLY A 65 -9.68 -1.92 5.86
CA GLY A 65 -8.27 -1.81 5.56
C GLY A 65 -7.53 -0.67 6.29
N LEU A 66 -8.22 0.31 6.84
CA LEU A 66 -7.59 1.45 7.53
C LEU A 66 -7.12 1.13 8.97
N HIS A 67 -7.40 -0.05 9.46
CA HIS A 67 -6.99 -0.48 10.79
C HIS A 67 -6.46 -1.92 10.76
N PRO A 68 -5.40 -2.25 11.54
CA PRO A 68 -4.86 -3.62 11.57
C PRO A 68 -5.86 -4.69 11.99
N ASP A 69 -6.90 -4.34 12.75
CA ASP A 69 -7.96 -5.27 13.18
C ASP A 69 -9.03 -5.51 12.10
N THR A 70 -9.07 -4.69 11.06
CA THR A 70 -10.01 -4.82 9.94
C THR A 70 -9.28 -4.75 8.59
N PRO A 71 -8.24 -5.59 8.39
CA PRO A 71 -7.44 -5.53 7.19
C PRO A 71 -8.23 -6.00 5.96
N PHE A 72 -7.78 -5.60 4.78
CA PHE A 72 -8.20 -6.25 3.54
C PHE A 72 -7.65 -7.67 3.45
N LEU A 73 -8.33 -8.52 2.71
CA LEU A 73 -7.89 -9.89 2.43
C LEU A 73 -6.85 -9.93 1.31
N THR A 74 -7.05 -9.10 0.26
CA THR A 74 -6.24 -9.14 -0.96
C THR A 74 -5.43 -7.85 -1.14
N ILE A 75 -4.24 -8.02 -1.72
CA ILE A 75 -3.39 -6.89 -2.14
C ILE A 75 -4.08 -6.12 -3.26
N THR A 76 -4.73 -6.83 -4.19
CA THR A 76 -5.51 -6.23 -5.29
C THR A 76 -6.56 -5.25 -4.77
N LYS A 77 -7.28 -5.60 -3.70
CA LYS A 77 -8.28 -4.70 -3.10
C LYS A 77 -7.64 -3.46 -2.51
N ALA A 78 -6.54 -3.61 -1.81
CA ALA A 78 -5.81 -2.48 -1.22
C ALA A 78 -5.27 -1.54 -2.32
N LEU A 79 -4.65 -2.08 -3.37
CA LEU A 79 -4.15 -1.30 -4.51
C LEU A 79 -5.27 -0.56 -5.26
N GLY A 80 -6.43 -1.19 -5.42
CA GLY A 80 -7.61 -0.56 -6.05
C GLY A 80 -8.28 0.51 -5.19
N THR A 81 -7.91 0.61 -3.90
CA THR A 81 -8.46 1.59 -2.96
C THR A 81 -7.48 2.74 -2.71
N ALA A 82 -6.18 2.46 -2.75
CA ALA A 82 -5.12 3.41 -2.45
C ALA A 82 -4.99 4.50 -3.52
N THR A 83 -4.62 5.68 -3.07
CA THR A 83 -4.33 6.87 -3.88
C THR A 83 -2.93 7.39 -3.58
N SER A 84 -2.43 8.33 -4.38
CA SER A 84 -1.09 8.91 -4.19
C SER A 84 -0.87 9.43 -2.76
N GLY A 85 0.26 9.05 -2.18
CA GLY A 85 0.61 9.31 -0.78
C GLY A 85 0.24 8.19 0.19
N ASP A 86 -0.60 7.23 -0.22
CA ASP A 86 -1.01 6.13 0.64
C ASP A 86 0.09 5.05 0.77
N THR A 87 0.06 4.36 1.91
CA THR A 87 0.92 3.21 2.19
C THR A 87 0.09 1.97 2.44
N ILE A 88 0.44 0.86 1.80
CA ILE A 88 -0.16 -0.45 2.01
C ILE A 88 0.83 -1.32 2.77
N ILE A 89 0.46 -1.79 3.95
CA ILE A 89 1.26 -2.70 4.79
C ILE A 89 0.67 -4.10 4.70
N ILE A 90 1.50 -5.04 4.23
CA ILE A 90 1.11 -6.44 4.06
C ILE A 90 1.67 -7.26 5.22
N ALA A 91 0.80 -7.88 6.00
CA ALA A 91 1.17 -8.79 7.09
C ALA A 91 1.88 -10.06 6.55
N PRO A 92 2.61 -10.80 7.40
CA PRO A 92 3.18 -12.09 7.00
C PRO A 92 2.08 -13.04 6.51
N GLY A 93 2.36 -13.73 5.43
CA GLY A 93 1.43 -14.67 4.82
C GLY A 93 1.74 -14.95 3.36
N GLU A 94 1.00 -15.88 2.77
CA GLU A 94 1.05 -16.17 1.36
C GLU A 94 -0.21 -15.62 0.70
N TYR A 95 -0.01 -14.70 -0.24
CA TYR A 95 -1.07 -13.99 -0.97
C TYR A 95 -1.12 -14.48 -2.41
N GLN A 96 -2.27 -15.00 -2.80
CA GLN A 96 -2.51 -15.48 -4.15
C GLN A 96 -3.32 -14.45 -4.92
N GLU A 97 -2.67 -13.76 -5.86
CA GLU A 97 -3.22 -12.59 -6.55
C GLU A 97 -3.32 -12.80 -8.06
N ALA A 98 -4.24 -12.10 -8.70
CA ALA A 98 -4.30 -12.07 -10.15
C ALA A 98 -3.23 -11.11 -10.68
N PHE A 99 -2.28 -11.63 -11.46
CA PHE A 99 -1.26 -10.81 -12.12
C PHE A 99 -1.75 -10.31 -13.49
N PRO A 100 -1.35 -9.12 -13.94
CA PRO A 100 -0.48 -8.16 -13.22
C PRO A 100 -1.23 -7.34 -12.18
N MET A 101 -0.51 -6.90 -11.14
CA MET A 101 -0.99 -5.90 -10.19
C MET A 101 -0.34 -4.55 -10.47
N THR A 102 -1.13 -3.51 -10.65
CA THR A 102 -0.62 -2.16 -10.85
C THR A 102 -0.49 -1.43 -9.52
N ILE A 103 0.71 -0.94 -9.21
CA ILE A 103 0.93 -0.03 -8.07
C ILE A 103 0.71 1.39 -8.58
N PRO A 104 -0.31 2.11 -8.07
CA PRO A 104 -0.60 3.47 -8.51
C PRO A 104 0.55 4.44 -8.22
N ASP A 105 0.58 5.55 -8.96
CA ASP A 105 1.54 6.63 -8.74
C ASP A 105 1.53 7.13 -7.29
N GLY A 106 2.72 7.26 -6.70
CA GLY A 106 2.91 7.73 -5.33
C GLY A 106 2.42 6.79 -4.23
N VAL A 107 2.04 5.55 -4.55
CA VAL A 107 1.64 4.54 -3.55
C VAL A 107 2.83 3.70 -3.13
N THR A 108 2.97 3.49 -1.81
CA THR A 108 3.94 2.57 -1.22
C THR A 108 3.31 1.23 -0.89
N LEU A 109 3.82 0.15 -1.46
CA LEU A 109 3.46 -1.23 -1.13
C LEU A 109 4.59 -1.88 -0.32
N ARG A 110 4.33 -2.25 0.93
CA ARG A 110 5.36 -2.75 1.83
C ARG A 110 4.94 -4.03 2.55
N GLY A 111 5.74 -5.08 2.40
CA GLY A 111 5.66 -6.25 3.28
C GLY A 111 6.22 -5.95 4.68
N THR A 112 5.73 -6.62 5.69
CA THR A 112 6.29 -6.50 7.04
C THR A 112 7.57 -7.33 7.22
N ASN A 113 7.79 -8.33 6.36
CA ASN A 113 8.97 -9.18 6.41
C ASN A 113 9.25 -9.79 5.04
N LEU A 114 10.48 -9.61 4.57
CA LEU A 114 10.94 -10.07 3.26
C LEU A 114 10.61 -11.54 2.95
N ARG A 115 10.79 -12.45 3.90
CA ARG A 115 10.67 -13.90 3.67
C ARG A 115 9.29 -14.44 3.98
N SER A 116 8.58 -13.86 4.92
CA SER A 116 7.26 -14.34 5.35
C SER A 116 6.09 -13.60 4.67
N THR A 117 6.33 -12.49 3.99
CA THR A 117 5.33 -11.84 3.13
C THR A 117 5.57 -12.31 1.69
N GLN A 118 4.74 -13.24 1.22
CA GLN A 118 4.93 -13.90 -0.08
C GLN A 118 3.74 -13.64 -0.99
N VAL A 119 4.02 -13.27 -2.22
CA VAL A 119 3.01 -12.99 -3.26
C VAL A 119 3.22 -13.94 -4.43
N LYS A 120 2.16 -14.62 -4.87
CA LYS A 120 2.19 -15.55 -5.99
C LYS A 120 0.98 -15.37 -6.90
N PRO A 121 1.06 -15.76 -8.18
CA PRO A 121 -0.07 -15.67 -9.09
C PRO A 121 -1.16 -16.70 -8.74
N THR A 122 -2.40 -16.35 -9.02
CA THR A 122 -3.53 -17.31 -9.01
C THR A 122 -3.37 -18.38 -10.07
N ASN A 123 -2.72 -18.05 -11.19
CA ASN A 123 -2.42 -18.98 -12.26
C ASN A 123 -0.91 -18.99 -12.54
N ALA A 124 -0.23 -19.99 -12.00
CA ALA A 124 1.22 -20.16 -12.12
C ALA A 124 1.68 -20.65 -13.52
N THR A 125 0.76 -20.79 -14.48
CA THR A 125 1.08 -21.21 -15.85
C THR A 125 0.91 -20.08 -16.88
N GLN A 126 0.39 -18.93 -16.47
CA GLN A 126 0.34 -17.74 -17.30
C GLN A 126 1.58 -16.88 -17.10
N SER A 127 2.19 -16.50 -18.21
CA SER A 127 3.26 -15.51 -18.25
C SER A 127 2.63 -14.12 -18.09
N ASN A 128 2.53 -13.63 -16.87
CA ASN A 128 2.07 -12.28 -16.60
C ASN A 128 3.08 -11.56 -15.73
N THR A 129 3.33 -10.31 -16.03
CA THR A 129 4.10 -9.43 -15.16
C THR A 129 3.48 -9.42 -13.75
N ALA A 130 4.32 -9.54 -12.72
CA ALA A 130 3.80 -9.55 -11.36
C ALA A 130 3.30 -8.15 -10.93
N PHE A 131 4.15 -7.14 -11.09
CA PHE A 131 3.83 -5.77 -10.74
C PHE A 131 4.11 -4.80 -11.87
N ILE A 132 3.13 -3.94 -12.14
CA ILE A 132 3.30 -2.76 -13.01
C ILE A 132 3.51 -1.56 -12.11
N MET A 133 4.66 -0.89 -12.26
CA MET A 133 5.06 0.27 -11.48
C MET A 133 4.66 1.55 -12.20
N SER A 134 3.99 2.46 -11.52
CA SER A 134 3.55 3.75 -12.07
C SER A 134 4.17 4.91 -11.29
N GLY A 135 4.65 5.92 -11.97
CA GLY A 135 5.10 7.17 -11.37
C GLY A 135 6.13 6.98 -10.24
N ASP A 136 5.87 7.57 -9.09
CA ASP A 136 6.70 7.47 -7.89
C ASP A 136 6.28 6.31 -6.96
N SER A 137 5.77 5.24 -7.54
CA SER A 137 5.39 4.06 -6.75
C SER A 137 6.58 3.38 -6.09
N HIS A 138 6.38 2.81 -4.92
CA HIS A 138 7.40 2.13 -4.13
C HIS A 138 6.95 0.73 -3.73
N ILE A 139 7.84 -0.26 -3.86
CA ILE A 139 7.61 -1.63 -3.36
C ILE A 139 8.80 -2.12 -2.54
N SER A 140 8.52 -2.72 -1.36
CA SER A 140 9.58 -3.22 -0.48
C SER A 140 9.18 -4.40 0.42
N ASP A 141 10.20 -5.09 0.93
CA ASP A 141 10.12 -6.06 2.03
C ASP A 141 9.20 -7.26 1.78
N LEU A 142 9.18 -7.81 0.56
CA LEU A 142 8.36 -8.97 0.21
C LEU A 142 9.06 -9.92 -0.76
N THR A 143 8.52 -11.12 -0.89
CA THR A 143 8.96 -12.13 -1.86
C THR A 143 7.87 -12.35 -2.92
N ILE A 144 8.24 -12.21 -4.19
CA ILE A 144 7.43 -12.62 -5.34
C ILE A 144 7.86 -14.03 -5.70
N LYS A 145 6.93 -14.98 -5.78
CA LYS A 145 7.27 -16.37 -6.09
C LYS A 145 6.30 -17.03 -7.05
N ASP A 146 6.75 -18.14 -7.61
CA ASP A 146 5.95 -19.05 -8.41
C ASP A 146 5.29 -18.40 -9.65
N PHE A 147 5.80 -17.27 -10.12
CA PHE A 147 5.34 -16.70 -11.38
C PHE A 147 6.11 -17.30 -12.56
N PHE A 148 5.48 -17.35 -13.70
CA PHE A 148 6.01 -17.97 -14.89
C PHE A 148 6.60 -16.91 -15.83
N TYR A 149 7.85 -17.13 -16.23
CA TYR A 149 8.48 -16.38 -17.32
C TYR A 149 8.42 -17.22 -18.61
N ASP A 150 7.86 -16.67 -19.65
CA ASP A 150 7.82 -17.28 -20.97
C ASP A 150 8.97 -16.75 -21.84
N SER A 151 10.03 -17.54 -21.95
CA SER A 151 11.21 -17.17 -22.73
C SER A 151 10.98 -17.19 -24.24
N VAL A 152 9.87 -17.75 -24.71
CA VAL A 152 9.54 -17.80 -26.14
C VAL A 152 8.89 -16.49 -26.59
N ASN A 153 7.99 -15.95 -25.75
CA ASN A 153 7.27 -14.71 -26.01
C ASN A 153 7.87 -13.49 -25.29
N ASP A 154 8.94 -13.71 -24.52
CA ASP A 154 9.58 -12.67 -23.70
C ASP A 154 8.57 -11.95 -22.80
N ASP A 155 7.83 -12.69 -21.99
CA ASP A 155 6.75 -12.22 -21.14
C ASP A 155 6.84 -12.80 -19.72
N GLY A 156 6.20 -12.15 -18.75
CA GLY A 156 6.20 -12.60 -17.37
C GLY A 156 7.33 -12.01 -16.54
N TYR A 157 7.41 -10.70 -16.45
CA TYR A 157 8.41 -9.99 -15.64
C TYR A 157 7.99 -9.88 -14.18
N ALA A 158 8.97 -9.80 -13.27
CA ALA A 158 8.67 -9.45 -11.87
C ALA A 158 8.16 -8.02 -11.77
N PHE A 159 8.74 -7.12 -12.56
CA PHE A 159 8.39 -5.71 -12.58
C PHE A 159 8.38 -5.18 -14.00
N GLU A 160 7.38 -4.39 -14.30
CA GLU A 160 7.28 -3.59 -15.51
C GLU A 160 7.07 -2.13 -15.11
N VAL A 161 7.73 -1.21 -15.78
CA VAL A 161 7.58 0.21 -15.54
C VAL A 161 6.79 0.82 -16.69
N VAL A 162 5.71 1.53 -16.38
CA VAL A 162 4.89 2.16 -17.41
C VAL A 162 5.70 3.21 -18.19
N SER A 163 5.55 3.20 -19.52
CA SER A 163 6.31 4.09 -20.42
C SER A 163 5.88 5.57 -20.37
N SER A 164 4.76 5.87 -19.72
CA SER A 164 4.16 7.22 -19.68
C SER A 164 4.62 8.07 -18.47
N MET A 165 5.70 7.67 -17.80
CA MET A 165 6.22 8.44 -16.66
C MET A 165 6.86 9.74 -17.09
N ASN A 166 6.72 10.77 -16.25
CA ASN A 166 7.42 12.02 -16.41
C ASN A 166 8.91 11.87 -16.05
N SER A 167 9.77 12.73 -16.59
CA SER A 167 11.22 12.70 -16.31
C SER A 167 11.60 12.94 -14.84
N THR A 168 10.66 13.39 -14.01
CA THR A 168 10.84 13.62 -12.57
C THR A 168 10.35 12.49 -11.70
N GLN A 169 9.66 11.48 -12.28
CA GLN A 169 9.11 10.32 -11.56
C GLN A 169 10.10 9.16 -11.57
N SER A 170 10.20 8.46 -10.46
CA SER A 170 11.14 7.35 -10.29
C SER A 170 10.54 6.26 -9.39
N PRO A 171 10.04 5.16 -9.95
CA PRO A 171 9.59 4.03 -9.14
C PRO A 171 10.77 3.44 -8.37
N TYR A 172 10.52 2.96 -7.15
CA TYR A 172 11.55 2.49 -6.27
C TYR A 172 11.26 1.06 -5.79
N ILE A 173 12.25 0.18 -5.92
CA ILE A 173 12.18 -1.23 -5.52
C ILE A 173 13.32 -1.50 -4.55
N GLU A 174 13.01 -1.98 -3.35
CA GLU A 174 14.05 -2.36 -2.39
C GLU A 174 13.68 -3.60 -1.59
N ARG A 175 14.67 -4.38 -1.22
CA ARG A 175 14.51 -5.60 -0.41
C ARG A 175 13.35 -6.48 -0.90
N VAL A 176 13.39 -6.82 -2.19
CA VAL A 176 12.45 -7.76 -2.80
C VAL A 176 13.21 -9.01 -3.25
N THR A 177 12.70 -10.18 -2.89
CA THR A 177 13.17 -11.45 -3.43
C THR A 177 12.25 -11.88 -4.55
N VAL A 178 12.84 -12.30 -5.66
CA VAL A 178 12.11 -12.78 -6.84
C VAL A 178 12.47 -14.25 -7.07
N ASN A 179 11.48 -15.12 -7.14
CA ASN A 179 11.63 -16.53 -7.41
C ASN A 179 10.67 -16.99 -8.49
N THR A 180 11.20 -17.28 -9.66
CA THR A 180 10.41 -17.73 -10.81
C THR A 180 10.18 -19.24 -10.77
N LYS A 181 9.05 -19.70 -11.29
CA LYS A 181 8.74 -21.11 -11.54
C LYS A 181 8.93 -21.45 -13.02
N GLY A 182 9.86 -20.82 -13.70
CA GLY A 182 10.09 -21.04 -15.11
C GLY A 182 10.68 -22.42 -15.37
N SER A 183 10.01 -23.21 -16.21
CA SER A 183 10.65 -24.31 -16.92
C SER A 183 11.53 -23.69 -17.99
N VAL A 184 12.82 -23.70 -17.80
CA VAL A 184 13.75 -23.63 -18.91
C VAL A 184 13.56 -24.96 -19.64
N THR A 185 12.66 -25.01 -20.62
CA THR A 185 12.68 -26.09 -21.58
C THR A 185 14.03 -26.01 -22.30
N SER A 186 14.80 -27.06 -22.18
CA SER A 186 16.14 -27.26 -22.70
C SER A 186 16.31 -26.71 -24.13
N GLY A 187 16.86 -25.55 -24.24
CA GLY A 187 17.17 -24.95 -25.53
C GLY A 187 17.69 -23.55 -25.31
N SER A 188 18.98 -23.48 -24.95
CA SER A 188 19.79 -22.26 -24.99
C SER A 188 19.07 -20.99 -24.53
N ASP A 189 19.00 -20.81 -23.22
CA ASP A 189 18.84 -19.49 -22.67
C ASP A 189 20.11 -18.67 -22.99
N PRO A 190 20.09 -17.71 -23.91
CA PRO A 190 21.25 -16.92 -24.28
C PRO A 190 21.67 -15.94 -23.17
N TYR A 191 20.88 -15.79 -22.10
CA TYR A 191 21.09 -14.80 -21.08
C TYR A 191 21.40 -15.35 -19.68
N GLY A 192 21.43 -16.68 -19.50
CA GLY A 192 21.97 -17.32 -18.29
C GLY A 192 21.30 -16.88 -16.99
N TYR A 193 19.98 -16.69 -16.98
CA TYR A 193 19.26 -16.42 -15.75
C TYR A 193 19.26 -17.68 -14.87
N ALA A 194 20.09 -17.63 -13.85
CA ALA A 194 20.24 -18.72 -12.90
C ALA A 194 18.91 -19.02 -12.21
N ASN A 195 18.60 -20.30 -12.16
CA ASN A 195 17.56 -20.88 -11.31
C ASN A 195 17.80 -20.59 -9.83
#